data_1fd784b4a8ce61152f739999e3621e92
#
_entry.id   1fd784b4a8ce61152f739999e3621e92
#
_cell.length_a   1.000
_cell.length_b   1.000
_cell.length_c   1.000
_cell.angle_alpha   90.00
_cell.angle_beta   90.00
_cell.angle_gamma   90.00
#
_symmetry.space_group_name_H-M   'P 1'
#
loop_
_entity.id
_entity.type
_entity.pdbx_description
1 polymer ?
#
loop_
_entity_poly.entity_id
_entity_poly.type
_entity_poly.pdbx_seq_one_letter_code
_entity_poly.pdbx_strand_id
1 'polypeptide(L)'
;MVDGSFDPLHDGHIEYFRHAKLIGHPVLCNIAPDSWTRSKHRVLISQEKRAVVIDSIRFIDFVHIANTSTAKILEDLKPICYIKGDDWLSKGGVPQVEKQLCVDLGIRIVYLDTVRNSSTTILKNYDAISDEGETK
;
A
#
# COMPACT_ATOMS: atom_id res chain seq x y z
N MET A 1 -4.60 4.62 -8.74
CA MET A 1 -4.07 3.37 -8.15
C MET A 1 -3.48 3.67 -6.79
N VAL A 2 -3.84 2.89 -5.79
CA VAL A 2 -3.17 2.81 -4.48
C VAL A 2 -2.39 1.51 -4.41
N ASP A 3 -1.34 1.43 -3.60
CA ASP A 3 -0.57 0.20 -3.44
C ASP A 3 0.02 0.05 -2.04
N GLY A 4 0.42 -1.15 -1.69
CA GLY A 4 1.05 -1.49 -0.44
C GLY A 4 0.95 -2.97 -0.11
N SER A 5 1.55 -3.36 1.01
CA SER A 5 1.45 -4.73 1.54
C SER A 5 0.16 -4.96 2.32
N PHE A 6 -0.24 -4.01 3.14
CA PHE A 6 -1.44 -4.08 3.99
C PHE A 6 -1.43 -5.33 4.88
N ASP A 7 -0.32 -5.57 5.56
CA ASP A 7 -0.09 -6.77 6.37
C ASP A 7 0.60 -6.42 7.71
N PRO A 8 -0.16 -6.06 8.75
CA PRO A 8 -1.62 -6.04 8.82
C PRO A 8 -2.24 -4.77 8.26
N LEU A 9 -3.49 -4.87 7.85
CA LEU A 9 -4.32 -3.72 7.52
C LEU A 9 -4.70 -2.99 8.82
N HIS A 10 -4.73 -1.66 8.80
CA HIS A 10 -5.08 -0.84 9.95
C HIS A 10 -5.87 0.40 9.54
N ASP A 11 -6.31 1.19 10.53
CA ASP A 11 -7.13 2.39 10.32
C ASP A 11 -6.46 3.43 9.41
N GLY A 12 -5.15 3.58 9.48
CA GLY A 12 -4.41 4.47 8.58
C GLY A 12 -4.55 4.08 7.11
N HIS A 13 -4.60 2.80 6.80
CA HIS A 13 -4.86 2.29 5.45
C HIS A 13 -6.29 2.60 5.01
N ILE A 14 -7.27 2.46 5.90
CA ILE A 14 -8.67 2.79 5.60
C ILE A 14 -8.80 4.28 5.27
N GLU A 15 -8.16 5.16 6.05
CA GLU A 15 -8.14 6.60 5.76
C GLU A 15 -7.46 6.91 4.42
N TYR A 16 -6.39 6.20 4.11
CA TYR A 16 -5.70 6.28 2.82
C TYR A 16 -6.66 5.93 1.67
N PHE A 17 -7.37 4.83 1.77
CA PHE A 17 -8.35 4.42 0.75
C PHE A 17 -9.53 5.40 0.66
N ARG A 18 -10.01 5.87 1.79
CA ARG A 18 -11.11 6.85 1.82
C ARG A 18 -10.74 8.13 1.10
N HIS A 19 -9.57 8.70 1.38
CA HIS A 19 -9.10 9.92 0.72
C HIS A 19 -8.80 9.68 -0.76
N ALA A 20 -8.27 8.52 -1.13
CA ALA A 20 -8.09 8.17 -2.53
C ALA A 20 -9.42 8.15 -3.28
N LYS A 21 -10.47 7.61 -2.67
CA LYS A 21 -11.82 7.59 -3.26
C LYS A 21 -12.41 8.99 -3.43
N LEU A 22 -12.11 9.91 -2.51
CA LEU A 22 -12.59 11.29 -2.56
C LEU A 22 -12.01 12.08 -3.74
N ILE A 23 -10.93 11.63 -4.36
CA ILE A 23 -10.39 12.26 -5.57
C ILE A 23 -11.39 12.18 -6.73
N GLY A 24 -12.26 11.17 -6.73
CA GLY A 24 -13.41 11.13 -7.64
C GLY A 24 -13.28 10.12 -8.78
N HIS A 25 -12.30 9.23 -8.75
CA HIS A 25 -12.11 8.17 -9.74
C HIS A 25 -12.28 6.79 -9.10
N PRO A 26 -12.58 5.74 -9.89
CA PRO A 26 -12.50 4.38 -9.40
C PRO A 26 -11.11 4.09 -8.81
N VAL A 27 -11.06 3.34 -7.71
CA VAL A 27 -9.81 3.02 -7.00
C VAL A 27 -9.44 1.58 -7.24
N LEU A 28 -8.27 1.36 -7.84
CA LEU A 28 -7.63 0.04 -7.91
C LEU A 28 -6.56 -0.05 -6.84
N CYS A 29 -6.60 -1.10 -6.04
CA CYS A 29 -5.57 -1.42 -5.06
C CYS A 29 -4.64 -2.50 -5.61
N ASN A 30 -3.37 -2.14 -5.80
CA ASN A 30 -2.32 -3.06 -6.19
C ASN A 30 -1.63 -3.59 -4.93
N ILE A 31 -1.81 -4.85 -4.62
CA ILE A 31 -1.32 -5.48 -3.38
C ILE A 31 0.05 -6.07 -3.61
N ALA A 32 1.02 -5.73 -2.76
CA ALA A 32 2.35 -6.31 -2.81
C ALA A 32 2.30 -7.82 -2.58
N PRO A 33 3.06 -8.62 -3.35
CA PRO A 33 3.08 -10.06 -3.16
C PRO A 33 3.82 -10.44 -1.87
N ASP A 34 3.60 -11.64 -1.38
CA ASP A 34 4.24 -12.16 -0.17
C ASP A 34 5.76 -12.07 -0.23
N SER A 35 6.35 -12.32 -1.40
CA SER A 35 7.79 -12.22 -1.62
C SER A 35 8.35 -10.84 -1.29
N TRP A 36 7.62 -9.78 -1.64
CA TRP A 36 8.03 -8.41 -1.33
C TRP A 36 7.79 -8.10 0.15
N THR A 37 6.66 -8.53 0.70
CA THR A 37 6.31 -8.32 2.11
C THR A 37 7.35 -8.97 3.03
N ARG A 38 7.85 -10.16 2.70
CA ARG A 38 8.92 -10.85 3.45
C ARG A 38 10.21 -10.06 3.52
N SER A 39 10.47 -9.19 2.56
CA SER A 39 11.66 -8.32 2.59
C SER A 39 11.55 -7.24 3.68
N LYS A 40 10.37 -6.97 4.20
CA LYS A 40 10.09 -5.96 5.23
C LYS A 40 9.90 -6.58 6.61
N HIS A 41 9.07 -7.62 6.69
CA HIS A 41 8.76 -8.37 7.91
C HIS A 41 8.17 -9.74 7.54
N ARG A 42 7.91 -10.57 8.55
CA ARG A 42 7.20 -11.85 8.31
C ARG A 42 5.80 -11.59 7.75
N VAL A 43 5.35 -12.47 6.87
CA VAL A 43 3.98 -12.42 6.33
C VAL A 43 3.02 -12.92 7.40
N LEU A 44 2.04 -12.09 7.77
CA LEU A 44 0.99 -12.46 8.71
C LEU A 44 -0.21 -13.08 8.00
N ILE A 45 -0.62 -12.47 6.90
CA ILE A 45 -1.77 -12.88 6.11
C ILE A 45 -1.33 -13.02 4.66
N SER A 46 -1.60 -14.17 4.04
CA SER A 46 -1.21 -14.42 2.65
C SER A 46 -1.78 -13.37 1.71
N GLN A 47 -1.11 -13.15 0.60
CA GLN A 47 -1.53 -12.17 -0.40
C GLN A 47 -2.96 -12.40 -0.89
N GLU A 48 -3.37 -13.65 -1.06
CA GLU A 48 -4.73 -14.01 -1.51
C GLU A 48 -5.77 -13.62 -0.47
N LYS A 49 -5.50 -13.86 0.81
CA LYS A 49 -6.39 -13.48 1.91
C LYS A 49 -6.43 -11.97 2.12
N ARG A 50 -5.30 -11.28 1.95
CA ARG A 50 -5.27 -9.82 1.99
C ARG A 50 -6.11 -9.24 0.86
N ALA A 51 -6.06 -9.84 -0.33
CA ALA A 51 -6.89 -9.42 -1.46
C ALA A 51 -8.40 -9.55 -1.13
N VAL A 52 -8.82 -10.64 -0.51
CA VAL A 52 -10.22 -10.82 -0.08
C VAL A 52 -10.66 -9.73 0.88
N VAL A 53 -9.84 -9.41 1.87
CA VAL A 53 -10.17 -8.36 2.86
C VAL A 53 -10.27 -7.00 2.18
N ILE A 54 -9.32 -6.64 1.33
CA ILE A 54 -9.28 -5.34 0.67
C ILE A 54 -10.41 -5.20 -0.34
N ASP A 55 -10.74 -6.28 -1.06
CA ASP A 55 -11.86 -6.29 -2.00
C ASP A 55 -13.21 -6.03 -1.30
N SER A 56 -13.29 -6.30 -0.02
CA SER A 56 -14.49 -6.07 0.80
C SER A 56 -14.61 -4.63 1.30
N ILE A 57 -13.58 -3.79 1.12
CA ILE A 57 -13.58 -2.41 1.58
C ILE A 57 -14.34 -1.54 0.58
N ARG A 58 -15.34 -0.80 1.07
CA ARG A 58 -16.24 0.00 0.23
C ARG A 58 -15.55 1.09 -0.60
N PHE A 59 -14.34 1.50 -0.24
CA PHE A 59 -13.59 2.53 -0.98
C PHE A 59 -12.76 1.97 -2.13
N ILE A 60 -12.67 0.65 -2.24
CA ILE A 60 -11.87 -0.05 -3.27
C ILE A 60 -12.82 -0.62 -4.32
N ASP A 61 -12.57 -0.29 -5.57
CA ASP A 61 -13.37 -0.79 -6.71
C ASP A 61 -12.76 -2.03 -7.34
N PHE A 62 -11.42 -2.11 -7.38
CA PHE A 62 -10.69 -3.23 -7.99
C PHE A 62 -9.48 -3.61 -7.17
N VAL A 63 -9.14 -4.89 -7.17
CA VAL A 63 -7.96 -5.42 -6.48
C VAL A 63 -7.09 -6.18 -7.47
N HIS A 64 -5.78 -5.98 -7.38
CA HIS A 64 -4.79 -6.69 -8.16
C HIS A 64 -3.64 -7.13 -7.24
N ILE A 65 -3.26 -8.39 -7.29
CA ILE A 65 -2.05 -8.87 -6.61
C ILE A 65 -0.89 -8.69 -7.59
N ALA A 66 0.10 -7.90 -7.19
CA ALA A 66 1.22 -7.57 -8.06
C ALA A 66 1.99 -8.84 -8.47
N ASN A 67 2.19 -9.00 -9.76
CA ASN A 67 2.96 -10.08 -10.37
C ASN A 67 4.14 -9.58 -11.20
N THR A 68 4.30 -8.26 -11.27
CA THR A 68 5.40 -7.58 -11.96
C THR A 68 5.81 -6.36 -11.14
N SER A 69 6.80 -5.60 -11.62
CA SER A 69 7.21 -4.36 -10.98
C SER A 69 6.09 -3.32 -11.00
N THR A 70 6.12 -2.39 -10.04
CA THR A 70 5.17 -1.27 -10.00
C THR A 70 5.24 -0.45 -11.30
N ALA A 71 6.44 -0.22 -11.82
CA ALA A 71 6.61 0.49 -13.09
C ALA A 71 5.86 -0.19 -14.25
N LYS A 72 5.93 -1.51 -14.35
CA LYS A 72 5.22 -2.27 -15.39
C LYS A 72 3.71 -2.18 -15.21
N ILE A 73 3.22 -2.22 -13.98
CA ILE A 73 1.79 -2.08 -13.68
C ILE A 73 1.30 -0.69 -14.05
N LEU A 74 2.05 0.36 -13.73
CA LEU A 74 1.73 1.73 -14.11
C LEU A 74 1.67 1.89 -15.64
N GLU A 75 2.61 1.28 -16.34
CA GLU A 75 2.66 1.31 -17.80
C GLU A 75 1.45 0.61 -18.43
N ASP A 76 1.07 -0.54 -17.90
CA ASP A 76 -0.04 -1.33 -18.44
C ASP A 76 -1.40 -0.73 -18.06
N LEU A 77 -1.57 -0.28 -16.82
CA LEU A 77 -2.82 0.26 -16.31
C LEU A 77 -3.04 1.72 -16.73
N LYS A 78 -2.01 2.54 -16.74
CA LYS A 78 -2.06 3.99 -17.00
C LYS A 78 -3.14 4.68 -16.15
N PRO A 79 -3.06 4.59 -14.81
CA PRO A 79 -4.04 5.23 -13.95
C PRO A 79 -3.98 6.75 -14.09
N ILE A 80 -5.08 7.43 -13.83
CA ILE A 80 -5.10 8.90 -13.81
C ILE A 80 -4.19 9.41 -12.69
N CYS A 81 -4.27 8.77 -11.51
CA CYS A 81 -3.44 9.09 -10.34
C CYS A 81 -2.74 7.86 -9.80
N TYR A 82 -1.49 8.05 -9.40
CA TYR A 82 -0.72 7.11 -8.59
C TYR A 82 -0.62 7.70 -7.19
N ILE A 83 -1.27 7.05 -6.21
CA ILE A 83 -1.51 7.62 -4.88
C ILE A 83 -0.68 6.89 -3.85
N LYS A 84 0.08 7.63 -3.07
CA LYS A 84 0.95 7.12 -2.00
C LYS A 84 0.67 7.82 -0.69
N GLY A 85 1.08 7.24 0.43
CA GLY A 85 1.15 7.95 1.69
C GLY A 85 2.29 8.97 1.67
N ASP A 86 2.18 10.02 2.48
CA ASP A 86 3.20 11.08 2.54
C ASP A 86 4.51 10.64 3.23
N ASP A 87 4.51 9.50 3.91
CA ASP A 87 5.71 8.85 4.42
C ASP A 87 6.77 8.62 3.32
N TRP A 88 6.34 8.48 2.07
CA TRP A 88 7.22 8.38 0.91
C TRP A 88 7.97 9.68 0.62
N LEU A 89 7.41 10.84 0.99
CA LEU A 89 8.08 12.14 0.80
C LEU A 89 9.38 12.23 1.62
N SER A 90 9.40 11.68 2.83
CA SER A 90 10.61 11.65 3.66
C SER A 90 11.72 10.78 3.06
N LYS A 91 11.39 9.89 2.13
CA LYS A 91 12.32 9.04 1.39
C LYS A 91 12.68 9.62 0.02
N GLY A 92 12.28 10.88 -0.27
CA GLY A 92 12.49 11.51 -1.56
C GLY A 92 11.39 11.26 -2.59
N GLY A 93 10.25 10.74 -2.18
CA GLY A 93 9.13 10.36 -3.06
C GLY A 93 9.27 8.92 -3.58
N VAL A 94 8.49 8.59 -4.59
CA VAL A 94 8.56 7.26 -5.24
C VAL A 94 9.89 7.09 -5.99
N PRO A 95 10.32 5.86 -6.30
CA PRO A 95 11.55 5.63 -7.06
C PRO A 95 11.61 6.43 -8.36
N GLN A 96 12.81 6.86 -8.75
CA GLN A 96 13.01 7.71 -9.92
C GLN A 96 12.46 7.10 -11.21
N VAL A 97 12.56 5.79 -11.38
CA VAL A 97 11.99 5.06 -12.54
C VAL A 97 10.50 5.27 -12.63
N GLU A 98 9.80 5.20 -11.48
CA GLU A 98 8.35 5.42 -11.41
C GLU A 98 7.99 6.88 -11.67
N LYS A 99 8.76 7.82 -11.10
CA LYS A 99 8.54 9.25 -11.34
C LYS A 99 8.63 9.60 -12.82
N GLN A 100 9.68 9.14 -13.48
CA GLN A 100 9.92 9.44 -14.90
C GLN A 100 8.81 8.82 -15.76
N LEU A 101 8.43 7.60 -15.46
CA LEU A 101 7.35 6.91 -16.17
C LEU A 101 6.01 7.66 -16.02
N CYS A 102 5.70 8.13 -14.82
CA CYS A 102 4.49 8.91 -14.58
C CYS A 102 4.51 10.23 -15.36
N VAL A 103 5.62 10.91 -15.44
CA VAL A 103 5.78 12.12 -16.27
C VAL A 103 5.51 11.77 -17.74
N ASP A 104 6.14 10.74 -18.25
CA ASP A 104 6.05 10.32 -19.65
C ASP A 104 4.62 9.91 -20.04
N LEU A 105 3.90 9.27 -19.11
CA LEU A 105 2.53 8.78 -19.34
C LEU A 105 1.44 9.74 -18.90
N GLY A 106 1.80 10.88 -18.33
CA GLY A 106 0.81 11.86 -17.84
C GLY A 106 0.06 11.38 -16.59
N ILE A 107 0.67 10.50 -15.79
CA ILE A 107 0.11 10.01 -14.53
C ILE A 107 0.45 11.00 -13.42
N ARG A 108 -0.55 11.45 -12.68
CA ARG A 108 -0.37 12.35 -11.56
C ARG A 108 -0.01 11.57 -10.30
N ILE A 109 1.11 11.91 -9.67
CA ILE A 109 1.49 11.33 -8.37
C ILE A 109 0.92 12.20 -7.26
N VAL A 110 0.18 11.57 -6.34
CA VAL A 110 -0.46 12.24 -5.22
C VAL A 110 0.02 11.61 -3.91
N TYR A 111 0.46 12.42 -2.96
CA TYR A 111 0.85 11.98 -1.62
C TYR A 111 -0.21 12.41 -0.62
N LEU A 112 -0.72 11.48 0.17
CA LEU A 112 -1.78 11.73 1.16
C LEU A 112 -1.24 11.61 2.58
N ASP A 113 -1.58 12.58 3.43
CA ASP A 113 -1.21 12.61 4.85
C ASP A 113 -2.22 11.81 5.70
N THR A 114 -2.32 10.50 5.46
CA THR A 114 -3.32 9.65 6.11
C THR A 114 -2.76 8.37 6.72
N VAL A 115 -1.57 7.94 6.32
CA VAL A 115 -0.93 6.71 6.84
C VAL A 115 -0.10 7.07 8.06
N ARG A 116 -0.70 6.98 9.26
CA ARG A 116 -0.07 7.44 10.51
C ARG A 116 0.73 6.35 11.23
N ASN A 117 0.39 5.07 11.01
CA ASN A 117 1.08 3.93 11.60
C ASN A 117 1.55 2.98 10.51
N SER A 118 2.79 2.49 10.59
CA SER A 118 3.24 1.44 9.69
C SER A 118 2.91 0.07 10.26
N SER A 119 2.62 -0.90 9.37
CA SER A 119 2.42 -2.29 9.75
C SER A 119 3.65 -2.88 10.46
N THR A 120 4.84 -2.48 10.04
CA THR A 120 6.10 -2.88 10.70
C THR A 120 6.16 -2.39 12.14
N THR A 121 5.79 -1.13 12.40
CA THR A 121 5.74 -0.56 13.75
C THR A 121 4.70 -1.26 14.63
N ILE A 122 3.50 -1.51 14.08
CA ILE A 122 2.44 -2.22 14.79
C ILE A 122 2.91 -3.63 15.18
N LEU A 123 3.56 -4.34 14.26
CA LEU A 123 4.07 -5.69 14.50
C LEU A 123 5.16 -5.70 15.55
N LYS A 124 6.11 -4.76 15.51
CA LYS A 124 7.16 -4.62 16.53
C LYS A 124 6.58 -4.38 17.92
N ASN A 125 5.58 -3.52 18.03
CA ASN A 125 4.91 -3.23 19.29
C ASN A 125 4.20 -4.47 19.85
N TYR A 126 3.57 -5.25 18.99
CA TYR A 126 2.93 -6.51 19.37
C TYR A 126 3.94 -7.53 19.88
N ASP A 127 5.04 -7.72 19.17
CA ASP A 127 6.10 -8.66 19.56
C ASP A 127 6.73 -8.26 20.91
N ALA A 128 6.96 -6.96 21.14
CA ALA A 128 7.47 -6.46 22.41
C ALA A 128 6.53 -6.76 23.59
N ILE A 129 5.21 -6.60 23.40
CA ILE A 129 4.21 -6.94 24.43
C ILE A 129 4.21 -8.44 24.72
N SER A 130 4.35 -9.27 23.68
CA SER A 130 4.41 -10.74 23.84
C SER A 130 5.62 -11.17 24.65
N ASP A 131 6.78 -10.58 24.39
CA ASP A 131 8.02 -10.89 25.11
C ASP A 131 7.91 -10.50 26.59
N GLU A 132 7.32 -9.33 26.90
CA GLU A 132 7.04 -8.90 28.27
C GLU A 132 6.09 -9.87 29.00
N GLY A 133 5.10 -10.41 28.28
CA GLY A 133 4.16 -11.39 28.80
C GLY A 133 4.81 -12.73 29.13
N GLU A 134 5.78 -13.15 28.35
CA GLU A 134 6.53 -14.41 28.56
C GLU A 134 7.50 -14.37 29.74
N THR A 135 7.99 -13.20 30.10
CA THR A 135 8.91 -13.02 31.22
C THR A 135 8.24 -12.96 32.60
N LYS A 136 6.94 -13.02 32.62
CA LYS A 136 6.14 -13.06 33.87
C LYS A 136 5.81 -14.49 34.28
#